data_0934b26ca666b8733a9c8e6791499ff6
#
_entry.id   0934b26ca666b8733a9c8e6791499ff6
#
_cell.length_a   1.000
_cell.length_b   1.000
_cell.length_c   1.000
_cell.angle_alpha   90.00
_cell.angle_beta   90.00
_cell.angle_gamma   90.00
#
_symmetry.space_group_name_H-M   'P 1'
#
loop_
_entity.id
_entity.type
_entity.pdbx_description
1 polymer ?
#
loop_
_entity_poly.entity_id
_entity_poly.type
_entity_poly.pdbx_seq_one_letter_code
_entity_poly.pdbx_strand_id
1 'polypeptide(L)'
;QFQDGSIVTISGTSMLTFADVGQKKLRLKQGAFTADVVPQPVGKPMIIQTPSTVIEVVGTRFEVEALQAFTTVNVREGNVRLKHLVDGNAVDIPADYRVIAEAGGDLSPMPLPAAENYWKSQLDVQAGGFGKWLPAIKKRPAAQKALPFIPVNNPNVNLSLLSIPVSGRSGPPVVLTPHATFRVRGRLHDSAQVHFGIAVSYDNGEFAGMFRGDLLKKQPVSEIAEEKEFEAVYQLSDFTVDPCVREKQDSLARTPDGLYLDRLWIFTDTGRSSGLMVHEVELIPGEIR
;
A
#
# COMPACT_ATOMS: atom_id res chain seq x y z
N GLN A 1 -17.71 1.74 9.66
CA GLN A 1 -18.64 0.60 9.77
C GLN A 1 -20.07 1.07 9.56
N PHE A 2 -20.87 0.32 8.82
CA PHE A 2 -22.32 0.55 8.63
C PHE A 2 -23.14 -0.12 9.73
N GLN A 3 -24.40 0.31 9.86
CA GLN A 3 -25.30 -0.21 10.91
C GLN A 3 -25.63 -1.71 10.76
N ASP A 4 -25.58 -2.25 9.54
CA ASP A 4 -25.80 -3.69 9.27
C ASP A 4 -24.59 -4.57 9.55
N GLY A 5 -23.47 -3.99 10.00
CA GLY A 5 -22.22 -4.69 10.25
C GLY A 5 -21.23 -4.67 9.09
N SER A 6 -21.63 -4.20 7.89
CA SER A 6 -20.68 -4.04 6.76
C SER A 6 -19.54 -3.09 7.14
N ILE A 7 -18.31 -3.46 6.75
CA ILE A 7 -17.10 -2.69 7.05
C ILE A 7 -16.49 -2.20 5.73
N VAL A 8 -16.07 -0.95 5.69
CA VAL A 8 -15.27 -0.39 4.60
C VAL A 8 -14.02 0.25 5.20
N THR A 9 -12.86 -0.25 4.81
CA THR A 9 -11.56 0.25 5.24
C THR A 9 -10.93 1.03 4.10
N ILE A 10 -10.70 2.32 4.32
CA ILE A 10 -10.20 3.25 3.29
C ILE A 10 -8.68 3.31 3.39
N SER A 11 -8.00 3.13 2.26
CA SER A 11 -6.56 3.32 2.18
C SER A 11 -6.21 4.80 2.09
N GLY A 12 -5.02 5.20 2.59
CA GLY A 12 -4.55 6.59 2.57
C GLY A 12 -4.60 7.24 1.19
N THR A 13 -4.79 8.57 1.13
CA THR A 13 -4.94 9.39 -0.09
C THR A 13 -6.17 9.09 -0.94
N SER A 14 -7.21 8.46 -0.36
CA SER A 14 -8.46 8.15 -1.04
C SER A 14 -9.50 9.24 -0.86
N MET A 15 -10.32 9.45 -1.87
CA MET A 15 -11.46 10.36 -1.85
C MET A 15 -12.75 9.56 -2.02
N LEU A 16 -13.38 9.24 -0.89
CA LEU A 16 -14.62 8.47 -0.81
C LEU A 16 -15.74 9.31 -0.21
N THR A 17 -16.93 9.29 -0.84
CA THR A 17 -18.16 9.78 -0.25
C THR A 17 -19.16 8.64 -0.15
N PHE A 18 -20.04 8.66 0.86
CA PHE A 18 -21.04 7.62 1.05
C PHE A 18 -22.38 8.19 1.49
N ALA A 19 -23.44 7.44 1.20
CA ALA A 19 -24.80 7.66 1.70
C ALA A 19 -25.41 6.29 2.03
N ASP A 20 -26.19 6.26 3.12
CA ASP A 20 -26.93 5.08 3.57
C ASP A 20 -28.39 5.48 3.88
N VAL A 21 -29.15 5.75 2.83
CA VAL A 21 -30.57 6.13 2.92
C VAL A 21 -31.38 5.10 2.15
N GLY A 22 -31.72 3.99 2.83
CA GLY A 22 -32.47 2.88 2.26
C GLY A 22 -31.71 1.99 1.27
N GLN A 23 -30.55 2.43 0.81
CA GLN A 23 -29.59 1.69 0.00
C GLN A 23 -28.21 2.32 0.17
N LYS A 24 -27.19 1.50 0.38
CA LYS A 24 -25.80 1.97 0.50
C LYS A 24 -25.25 2.40 -0.85
N LYS A 25 -24.78 3.63 -0.92
CA LYS A 25 -24.15 4.20 -2.12
C LYS A 25 -22.81 4.81 -1.74
N LEU A 26 -21.75 4.36 -2.39
CA LEU A 26 -20.40 4.86 -2.23
C LEU A 26 -19.94 5.49 -3.54
N ARG A 27 -19.15 6.55 -3.46
CA ARG A 27 -18.50 7.13 -4.63
C ARG A 27 -17.02 7.31 -4.34
N LEU A 28 -16.21 6.48 -4.99
CA LEU A 28 -14.75 6.54 -4.94
C LEU A 28 -14.25 7.37 -6.13
N LYS A 29 -13.83 8.60 -5.88
CA LYS A 29 -13.28 9.45 -6.94
C LYS A 29 -11.85 9.09 -7.29
N GLN A 30 -11.05 8.73 -6.27
CA GLN A 30 -9.66 8.34 -6.40
C GLN A 30 -9.23 7.58 -5.15
N GLY A 31 -8.27 6.68 -5.31
CA GLY A 31 -7.69 5.89 -4.24
C GLY A 31 -8.33 4.53 -4.14
N ALA A 32 -8.46 3.98 -2.94
CA ALA A 32 -8.99 2.65 -2.78
C ALA A 32 -9.53 2.36 -1.40
N PHE A 33 -10.30 1.27 -1.34
CA PHE A 33 -10.79 0.71 -0.10
C PHE A 33 -10.92 -0.81 -0.22
N THR A 34 -10.91 -1.50 0.91
CA THR A 34 -11.40 -2.86 1.07
C THR A 34 -12.78 -2.83 1.71
N ALA A 35 -13.62 -3.79 1.38
CA ALA A 35 -14.96 -3.92 1.96
C ALA A 35 -15.28 -5.36 2.30
N ASP A 36 -15.85 -5.55 3.48
CA ASP A 36 -16.52 -6.76 3.92
C ASP A 36 -18.01 -6.43 4.06
N VAL A 37 -18.80 -6.83 3.07
CA VAL A 37 -20.20 -6.47 2.95
C VAL A 37 -21.06 -7.66 3.32
N VAL A 38 -21.86 -7.52 4.38
CA VAL A 38 -22.86 -8.54 4.76
C VAL A 38 -23.94 -8.66 3.69
N PRO A 39 -24.70 -9.77 3.63
CA PRO A 39 -25.80 -9.94 2.66
C PRO A 39 -26.75 -8.75 2.65
N GLN A 40 -26.93 -8.14 1.49
CA GLN A 40 -27.79 -6.98 1.30
C GLN A 40 -29.23 -7.42 0.99
N PRO A 41 -30.24 -6.63 1.34
CA PRO A 41 -31.63 -6.94 1.02
C PRO A 41 -31.86 -7.10 -0.49
N VAL A 42 -32.76 -8.00 -0.86
CA VAL A 42 -33.12 -8.25 -2.27
C VAL A 42 -33.55 -6.97 -2.97
N GLY A 43 -32.96 -6.69 -4.13
CA GLY A 43 -33.20 -5.49 -4.91
C GLY A 43 -32.55 -4.21 -4.38
N LYS A 44 -31.70 -4.30 -3.32
CA LYS A 44 -30.99 -3.17 -2.74
C LYS A 44 -29.49 -3.46 -2.57
N PRO A 45 -28.76 -3.82 -3.64
CA PRO A 45 -27.33 -4.04 -3.54
C PRO A 45 -26.61 -2.77 -3.04
N MET A 46 -25.45 -2.93 -2.44
CA MET A 46 -24.55 -1.80 -2.25
C MET A 46 -24.02 -1.35 -3.61
N ILE A 47 -24.10 -0.06 -3.90
CA ILE A 47 -23.63 0.53 -5.16
C ILE A 47 -22.35 1.30 -4.91
N ILE A 48 -21.31 1.00 -5.68
CA ILE A 48 -20.08 1.79 -5.69
C ILE A 48 -19.91 2.41 -7.07
N GLN A 49 -19.76 3.72 -7.11
CA GLN A 49 -19.46 4.46 -8.33
C GLN A 49 -18.00 4.93 -8.32
N THR A 50 -17.29 4.63 -9.40
CA THR A 50 -15.95 5.16 -9.69
C THR A 50 -16.02 6.11 -10.91
N PRO A 51 -14.92 6.73 -11.35
CA PRO A 51 -14.91 7.54 -12.57
C PRO A 51 -15.30 6.77 -13.84
N SER A 52 -15.05 5.46 -13.92
CA SER A 52 -15.24 4.63 -15.11
C SER A 52 -16.33 3.55 -14.97
N THR A 53 -16.72 3.18 -13.75
CA THR A 53 -17.58 2.01 -13.52
C THR A 53 -18.65 2.25 -12.45
N VAL A 54 -19.69 1.41 -12.51
CA VAL A 54 -20.62 1.14 -11.41
C VAL A 54 -20.46 -0.30 -10.98
N ILE A 55 -20.36 -0.52 -9.67
CA ILE A 55 -20.15 -1.82 -9.04
C ILE A 55 -21.33 -2.11 -8.13
N GLU A 56 -21.95 -3.28 -8.29
CA GLU A 56 -23.08 -3.77 -7.50
C GLU A 56 -22.64 -4.94 -6.63
N VAL A 57 -22.92 -4.87 -5.33
CA VAL A 57 -22.47 -5.84 -4.33
C VAL A 57 -23.64 -6.29 -3.46
N VAL A 58 -23.83 -7.60 -3.32
CA VAL A 58 -24.93 -8.18 -2.54
C VAL A 58 -24.50 -8.90 -1.25
N GLY A 59 -23.19 -9.09 -1.06
CA GLY A 59 -22.63 -9.78 0.10
C GLY A 59 -21.28 -10.38 -0.30
N THR A 60 -20.20 -9.64 -0.09
CA THR A 60 -18.95 -9.93 -0.78
C THR A 60 -17.79 -9.29 -0.01
N ARG A 61 -16.65 -9.99 0.03
CA ARG A 61 -15.39 -9.42 0.45
C ARG A 61 -14.55 -9.07 -0.78
N PHE A 62 -14.23 -7.79 -0.94
CA PHE A 62 -13.58 -7.30 -2.15
C PHE A 62 -12.79 -6.01 -1.89
N GLU A 63 -11.97 -5.66 -2.85
CA GLU A 63 -11.20 -4.43 -2.90
C GLU A 63 -11.50 -3.67 -4.18
N VAL A 64 -11.57 -2.34 -4.08
CA VAL A 64 -11.72 -1.44 -5.23
C VAL A 64 -10.60 -0.42 -5.20
N GLU A 65 -9.93 -0.26 -6.34
CA GLU A 65 -9.03 0.86 -6.61
C GLU A 65 -9.56 1.66 -7.79
N ALA A 66 -9.68 2.97 -7.61
CA ALA A 66 -10.03 3.89 -8.68
C ALA A 66 -8.87 4.85 -8.94
N LEU A 67 -8.36 4.83 -10.16
CA LEU A 67 -7.48 5.82 -10.71
C LEU A 67 -8.20 6.55 -11.86
N GLN A 68 -7.60 7.64 -12.34
CA GLN A 68 -8.23 8.44 -13.39
C GLN A 68 -8.46 7.63 -14.67
N ALA A 69 -7.57 6.71 -15.00
CA ALA A 69 -7.60 5.93 -16.24
C ALA A 69 -8.30 4.57 -16.12
N PHE A 70 -8.39 3.99 -14.93
CA PHE A 70 -8.95 2.65 -14.74
C PHE A 70 -9.52 2.42 -13.34
N THR A 71 -10.34 1.40 -13.22
CA THR A 71 -10.82 0.84 -11.95
C THR A 71 -10.43 -0.62 -11.87
N THR A 72 -9.78 -1.01 -10.78
CA THR A 72 -9.50 -2.42 -10.47
C THR A 72 -10.47 -2.90 -9.39
N VAL A 73 -11.04 -4.07 -9.58
CA VAL A 73 -11.88 -4.75 -8.58
C VAL A 73 -11.30 -6.14 -8.36
N ASN A 74 -10.89 -6.43 -7.13
CA ASN A 74 -10.41 -7.75 -6.68
C ASN A 74 -11.48 -8.37 -5.78
N VAL A 75 -11.98 -9.56 -6.10
CA VAL A 75 -13.00 -10.27 -5.30
C VAL A 75 -12.35 -11.44 -4.56
N ARG A 76 -12.46 -11.46 -3.23
CA ARG A 76 -11.95 -12.54 -2.39
C ARG A 76 -13.03 -13.56 -2.04
N GLU A 77 -14.25 -13.09 -1.79
CA GLU A 77 -15.39 -13.96 -1.46
C GLU A 77 -16.66 -13.42 -2.11
N GLY A 78 -17.54 -14.31 -2.55
CA GLY A 78 -18.82 -13.94 -3.15
C GLY A 78 -18.71 -13.58 -4.63
N ASN A 79 -19.52 -12.64 -5.07
CA ASN A 79 -19.59 -12.20 -6.47
C ASN A 79 -19.89 -10.70 -6.55
N VAL A 80 -19.25 -10.01 -7.47
CA VAL A 80 -19.42 -8.58 -7.74
C VAL A 80 -19.82 -8.38 -9.19
N ARG A 81 -20.85 -7.59 -9.44
CA ARG A 81 -21.21 -7.15 -10.79
C ARG A 81 -20.61 -5.79 -11.08
N LEU A 82 -19.77 -5.72 -12.11
CA LEU A 82 -19.15 -4.48 -12.56
C LEU A 82 -19.71 -4.08 -13.92
N LYS A 83 -20.03 -2.79 -14.08
CA LYS A 83 -20.56 -2.21 -15.32
C LYS A 83 -19.76 -0.98 -15.72
N HIS A 84 -19.30 -0.91 -16.96
CA HIS A 84 -18.73 0.30 -17.55
C HIS A 84 -19.76 1.42 -17.69
N LEU A 85 -19.34 2.65 -17.38
CA LEU A 85 -20.18 3.83 -17.58
C LEU A 85 -20.23 4.28 -19.05
N VAL A 86 -19.20 3.98 -19.85
CA VAL A 86 -19.05 4.47 -21.23
C VAL A 86 -19.92 3.67 -22.21
N ASP A 87 -19.82 2.35 -22.18
CA ASP A 87 -20.45 1.45 -23.16
C ASP A 87 -21.58 0.60 -22.58
N GLY A 88 -21.72 0.62 -21.25
CA GLY A 88 -22.74 -0.16 -20.56
C GLY A 88 -22.46 -1.66 -20.45
N ASN A 89 -21.32 -2.14 -20.96
CA ASN A 89 -20.88 -3.52 -20.81
C ASN A 89 -20.76 -3.88 -19.34
N ALA A 90 -21.15 -5.11 -19.00
CA ALA A 90 -21.14 -5.58 -17.63
C ALA A 90 -20.57 -6.99 -17.54
N VAL A 91 -19.91 -7.27 -16.40
CA VAL A 91 -19.34 -8.58 -16.09
C VAL A 91 -19.58 -8.93 -14.62
N ASP A 92 -19.76 -10.20 -14.35
CA ASP A 92 -19.77 -10.73 -12.99
C ASP A 92 -18.37 -11.25 -12.64
N ILE A 93 -17.85 -10.83 -11.49
CA ILE A 93 -16.51 -11.14 -11.00
C ILE A 93 -16.67 -12.12 -9.84
N PRO A 94 -16.38 -13.41 -10.02
CA PRO A 94 -16.49 -14.39 -8.94
C PRO A 94 -15.33 -14.27 -7.93
N ALA A 95 -15.44 -15.01 -6.82
CA ALA A 95 -14.37 -15.14 -5.85
C ALA A 95 -13.05 -15.58 -6.50
N ASP A 96 -11.92 -15.07 -5.99
CA ASP A 96 -10.55 -15.29 -6.47
C ASP A 96 -10.26 -14.75 -7.88
N TYR A 97 -11.11 -13.82 -8.36
CA TYR A 97 -10.89 -13.14 -9.63
C TYR A 97 -10.81 -11.63 -9.46
N ARG A 98 -10.22 -11.00 -10.47
CA ARG A 98 -10.17 -9.55 -10.62
C ARG A 98 -10.57 -9.10 -12.02
N VAL A 99 -10.99 -7.84 -12.12
CA VAL A 99 -11.16 -7.12 -13.38
C VAL A 99 -10.44 -5.79 -13.29
N ILE A 100 -9.72 -5.43 -14.35
CA ILE A 100 -9.16 -4.10 -14.56
C ILE A 100 -9.99 -3.44 -15.65
N ALA A 101 -10.82 -2.47 -15.27
CA ALA A 101 -11.74 -1.77 -16.15
C ALA A 101 -11.12 -0.46 -16.61
N GLU A 102 -10.54 -0.46 -17.82
CA GLU A 102 -10.06 0.74 -18.51
C GLU A 102 -11.17 1.31 -19.40
N ALA A 103 -11.15 2.61 -19.63
CA ALA A 103 -12.14 3.26 -20.49
C ALA A 103 -12.06 2.70 -21.93
N GLY A 104 -13.09 1.96 -22.37
CA GLY A 104 -13.14 1.30 -23.68
C GLY A 104 -12.34 0.01 -23.79
N GLY A 105 -11.81 -0.50 -22.68
CA GLY A 105 -11.14 -1.80 -22.59
C GLY A 105 -12.13 -2.95 -22.43
N ASP A 106 -11.63 -4.17 -22.60
CA ASP A 106 -12.40 -5.40 -22.36
C ASP A 106 -12.54 -5.68 -20.87
N LEU A 107 -13.72 -6.14 -20.43
CA LEU A 107 -14.03 -6.53 -19.06
C LEU A 107 -13.86 -8.05 -18.89
N SER A 108 -12.61 -8.51 -18.93
CA SER A 108 -12.32 -9.93 -18.76
C SER A 108 -11.89 -10.25 -17.33
N PRO A 109 -12.64 -11.07 -16.58
CA PRO A 109 -12.19 -11.57 -15.29
C PRO A 109 -10.93 -12.43 -15.44
N MET A 110 -9.93 -12.14 -14.63
CA MET A 110 -8.69 -12.92 -14.55
C MET A 110 -8.46 -13.40 -13.12
N PRO A 111 -7.84 -14.57 -12.90
CA PRO A 111 -7.52 -15.02 -11.55
C PRO A 111 -6.72 -13.99 -10.77
N LEU A 112 -6.95 -13.88 -9.46
CA LEU A 112 -6.09 -13.10 -8.58
C LEU A 112 -4.67 -13.68 -8.63
N PRO A 113 -3.64 -12.83 -8.70
CA PRO A 113 -2.27 -13.31 -8.70
C PRO A 113 -1.95 -13.98 -7.36
N ALA A 114 -1.19 -15.07 -7.41
CA ALA A 114 -0.67 -15.71 -6.20
C ALA A 114 0.25 -14.73 -5.44
N ALA A 115 0.28 -14.90 -4.11
CA ALA A 115 1.18 -14.10 -3.29
C ALA A 115 2.64 -14.47 -3.57
N GLU A 116 3.51 -13.47 -3.57
CA GLU A 116 4.96 -13.60 -3.71
C GLU A 116 5.64 -13.22 -2.39
N ASN A 117 6.80 -13.78 -2.13
CA ASN A 117 7.61 -13.47 -0.95
C ASN A 117 8.89 -12.67 -1.28
N TYR A 118 9.06 -12.31 -2.54
CA TYR A 118 10.11 -11.42 -3.04
C TYR A 118 9.47 -10.16 -3.60
N TRP A 119 10.08 -9.02 -3.36
CA TRP A 119 9.63 -7.77 -3.95
C TRP A 119 10.79 -6.79 -4.12
N LYS A 120 10.74 -6.02 -5.19
CA LYS A 120 11.70 -4.95 -5.44
C LYS A 120 10.96 -3.69 -5.89
N SER A 121 11.36 -2.53 -5.35
CA SER A 121 10.77 -1.25 -5.74
C SER A 121 11.04 -0.95 -7.22
N GLN A 122 10.02 -0.46 -7.89
CA GLN A 122 10.09 0.03 -9.27
C GLN A 122 10.11 1.55 -9.27
N LEU A 123 11.20 2.14 -8.76
CA LEU A 123 11.37 3.60 -8.73
C LEU A 123 11.84 4.20 -10.06
N ASP A 124 12.00 3.40 -11.09
CA ASP A 124 12.21 3.80 -12.48
C ASP A 124 11.02 4.58 -13.08
N VAL A 125 9.82 4.36 -12.54
CA VAL A 125 8.61 5.13 -12.83
C VAL A 125 8.10 5.81 -11.56
N GLN A 126 7.29 6.85 -11.72
CA GLN A 126 6.68 7.53 -10.59
C GLN A 126 5.73 6.57 -9.87
N ALA A 127 6.23 5.96 -8.80
CA ALA A 127 5.39 5.23 -7.86
C ALA A 127 4.59 6.24 -7.01
N GLY A 128 3.36 5.97 -6.70
CA GLY A 128 2.59 6.76 -5.74
C GLY A 128 3.29 6.84 -4.37
N GLY A 129 2.68 7.53 -3.42
CA GLY A 129 3.18 7.60 -2.06
C GLY A 129 3.55 9.01 -1.63
N PHE A 130 4.25 9.12 -0.49
CA PHE A 130 4.73 10.39 0.05
C PHE A 130 6.19 10.58 -0.28
N GLY A 131 6.55 11.78 -0.74
CA GLY A 131 7.90 12.13 -1.17
C GLY A 131 7.90 12.81 -2.54
N LYS A 132 9.09 13.19 -3.01
CA LYS A 132 9.27 13.76 -4.35
C LYS A 132 10.02 12.76 -5.22
N TRP A 133 9.37 12.27 -6.25
CA TRP A 133 10.02 11.44 -7.25
C TRP A 133 10.97 12.26 -8.13
N LEU A 134 12.15 11.71 -8.37
CA LEU A 134 13.20 12.29 -9.21
C LEU A 134 13.53 11.28 -10.32
N PRO A 135 13.44 11.68 -11.60
CA PRO A 135 13.82 10.80 -12.71
C PRO A 135 15.31 10.50 -12.73
N ALA A 136 15.69 9.41 -13.39
CA ALA A 136 17.09 9.11 -13.64
C ALA A 136 17.76 10.19 -14.50
N ILE A 137 18.95 10.63 -14.09
CA ILE A 137 19.73 11.64 -14.81
C ILE A 137 21.18 11.16 -14.91
N LYS A 138 21.66 10.95 -16.12
CA LYS A 138 23.03 10.47 -16.40
C LYS A 138 23.33 9.16 -15.65
N LYS A 139 24.28 9.20 -14.70
CA LYS A 139 24.69 8.04 -13.88
C LYS A 139 23.88 7.90 -12.58
N ARG A 140 22.93 8.81 -12.29
CA ARG A 140 22.10 8.76 -11.10
C ARG A 140 20.80 8.04 -11.40
N PRO A 141 20.46 6.93 -10.68
CA PRO A 141 19.18 6.25 -10.85
C PRO A 141 18.03 7.16 -10.42
N ALA A 142 16.84 6.84 -10.89
CA ALA A 142 15.60 7.43 -10.38
C ALA A 142 15.49 7.18 -8.87
N ALA A 143 14.90 8.11 -8.14
CA ALA A 143 14.83 8.02 -6.68
C ALA A 143 13.57 8.72 -6.14
N GLN A 144 13.13 8.28 -4.97
CA GLN A 144 12.16 9.00 -4.14
C GLN A 144 12.92 9.83 -3.09
N LYS A 145 12.75 11.14 -3.13
CA LYS A 145 13.33 12.08 -2.16
C LYS A 145 12.38 12.27 -0.99
N ALA A 146 12.91 12.18 0.22
CA ALA A 146 12.16 12.49 1.44
C ALA A 146 11.75 13.95 1.50
N LEU A 147 10.59 14.21 2.08
CA LEU A 147 10.07 15.55 2.36
C LEU A 147 9.96 15.77 3.86
N PRO A 148 9.99 17.03 4.33
CA PRO A 148 9.71 17.36 5.71
C PRO A 148 8.33 16.84 6.12
N PHE A 149 8.26 16.20 7.28
CA PHE A 149 7.04 15.64 7.85
C PHE A 149 6.99 15.87 9.35
N ILE A 150 5.87 16.39 9.82
CA ILE A 150 5.60 16.58 11.24
C ILE A 150 4.48 15.60 11.62
N PRO A 151 4.75 14.61 12.50
CA PRO A 151 3.71 13.69 12.96
C PRO A 151 2.62 14.43 13.73
N VAL A 152 1.35 14.13 13.42
CA VAL A 152 0.19 14.76 14.06
C VAL A 152 0.21 14.54 15.58
N ASN A 153 0.65 13.36 16.01
CA ASN A 153 0.69 12.98 17.44
C ASN A 153 1.94 13.50 18.17
N ASN A 154 2.90 14.10 17.46
CA ASN A 154 4.10 14.68 18.05
C ASN A 154 4.61 15.87 17.24
N PRO A 155 4.01 17.06 17.43
CA PRO A 155 4.32 18.26 16.64
C PRO A 155 5.73 18.81 16.88
N ASN A 156 6.44 18.34 17.90
CA ASN A 156 7.82 18.75 18.21
C ASN A 156 8.89 17.94 17.43
N VAL A 157 8.47 16.92 16.69
CA VAL A 157 9.37 16.09 15.90
C VAL A 157 9.31 16.49 14.44
N ASN A 158 10.46 16.82 13.87
CA ASN A 158 10.63 17.04 12.43
C ASN A 158 11.36 15.84 11.83
N LEU A 159 10.69 15.18 10.90
CA LEU A 159 11.26 14.07 10.14
C LEU A 159 11.52 14.48 8.70
N SER A 160 12.48 13.84 8.07
CA SER A 160 12.54 13.74 6.60
C SER A 160 12.04 12.36 6.22
N LEU A 161 10.84 12.29 5.66
CA LEU A 161 10.10 11.06 5.42
C LEU A 161 9.84 10.85 3.92
N LEU A 162 9.90 9.61 3.50
CA LEU A 162 9.29 9.13 2.25
C LEU A 162 8.51 7.85 2.51
N SER A 163 7.53 7.59 1.65
CA SER A 163 6.72 6.37 1.70
C SER A 163 6.53 5.82 0.30
N ILE A 164 6.67 4.50 0.17
CA ILE A 164 6.57 3.76 -1.09
C ILE A 164 5.46 2.72 -0.94
N PRO A 165 4.44 2.70 -1.80
CA PRO A 165 3.50 1.59 -1.89
C PRO A 165 4.22 0.36 -2.45
N VAL A 166 3.92 -0.82 -1.94
CA VAL A 166 4.66 -2.05 -2.28
C VAL A 166 4.19 -2.67 -3.57
N SER A 167 2.95 -2.86 -3.74
CA SER A 167 2.39 -3.26 -5.02
C SER A 167 1.48 -2.16 -5.51
N GLY A 168 1.63 -1.78 -6.78
CA GLY A 168 0.46 -1.27 -7.46
C GLY A 168 -0.57 -2.39 -7.33
N ARG A 169 -1.78 -2.09 -6.96
CA ARG A 169 -2.80 -3.08 -6.60
C ARG A 169 -3.16 -4.07 -7.69
N SER A 170 -2.65 -3.89 -8.87
CA SER A 170 -2.68 -4.84 -9.99
C SER A 170 -1.57 -5.90 -9.92
N GLY A 171 -0.54 -5.71 -9.10
CA GLY A 171 0.53 -6.69 -8.90
C GLY A 171 0.14 -7.83 -7.94
N PRO A 172 1.02 -8.85 -7.79
CA PRO A 172 0.84 -9.90 -6.81
C PRO A 172 0.92 -9.33 -5.40
N PRO A 173 0.11 -9.83 -4.44
CA PRO A 173 0.28 -9.53 -3.03
C PRO A 173 1.67 -9.99 -2.57
N VAL A 174 2.29 -9.22 -1.68
CA VAL A 174 3.62 -9.55 -1.14
C VAL A 174 3.47 -10.03 0.29
N VAL A 175 3.75 -11.31 0.55
CA VAL A 175 3.69 -11.92 1.88
C VAL A 175 5.05 -11.91 2.54
N LEU A 176 5.09 -11.52 3.82
CA LEU A 176 6.28 -11.49 4.63
C LEU A 176 6.56 -12.89 5.20
N THR A 177 7.75 -13.42 4.92
CA THR A 177 8.18 -14.72 5.46
C THR A 177 9.13 -14.55 6.65
N PRO A 178 9.17 -15.49 7.60
CA PRO A 178 10.16 -15.49 8.67
C PRO A 178 11.57 -15.32 8.11
N HIS A 179 12.41 -14.58 8.80
CA HIS A 179 13.80 -14.30 8.39
C HIS A 179 13.97 -13.52 7.07
N ALA A 180 12.90 -12.98 6.50
CA ALA A 180 13.00 -12.07 5.36
C ALA A 180 13.86 -10.84 5.72
N THR A 181 14.49 -10.27 4.71
CA THR A 181 15.40 -9.13 4.86
C THR A 181 14.99 -8.02 3.92
N PHE A 182 14.90 -6.81 4.44
CA PHE A 182 14.78 -5.60 3.62
C PHE A 182 16.16 -5.01 3.37
N ARG A 183 16.48 -4.73 2.11
CA ARG A 183 17.66 -4.01 1.68
C ARG A 183 17.22 -2.66 1.11
N VAL A 184 17.75 -1.57 1.66
CA VAL A 184 17.43 -0.20 1.25
C VAL A 184 18.72 0.46 0.73
N ARG A 185 18.70 0.96 -0.49
CA ARG A 185 19.80 1.69 -1.10
C ARG A 185 19.41 3.12 -1.40
N GLY A 186 20.27 4.04 -1.08
CA GLY A 186 19.97 5.44 -1.24
C GLY A 186 21.16 6.34 -1.03
N ARG A 187 20.89 7.65 -0.92
CA ARG A 187 21.89 8.70 -0.70
C ARG A 187 21.43 9.62 0.42
N LEU A 188 22.38 10.12 1.17
CA LEU A 188 22.23 11.09 2.24
C LEU A 188 23.28 12.20 2.11
N HIS A 189 22.94 13.42 2.50
CA HIS A 189 23.93 14.49 2.66
C HIS A 189 24.65 14.42 4.02
N ASP A 190 24.00 13.81 5.01
CA ASP A 190 24.47 13.77 6.39
C ASP A 190 24.55 12.32 6.90
N SER A 191 25.29 12.11 8.01
CA SER A 191 25.42 10.81 8.68
C SER A 191 24.20 10.41 9.51
N ALA A 192 23.01 10.95 9.20
CA ALA A 192 21.77 10.66 9.90
C ALA A 192 21.45 9.16 9.91
N GLN A 193 20.85 8.71 11.00
CA GLN A 193 20.31 7.36 11.10
C GLN A 193 19.10 7.23 10.19
N VAL A 194 19.07 6.15 9.39
CA VAL A 194 17.95 5.81 8.53
C VAL A 194 17.05 4.83 9.25
N HIS A 195 15.81 5.22 9.48
CA HIS A 195 14.77 4.36 10.06
C HIS A 195 13.90 3.79 8.95
N PHE A 196 13.47 2.57 9.15
CA PHE A 196 12.66 1.82 8.19
C PHE A 196 11.44 1.23 8.88
N GLY A 197 10.28 1.36 8.27
CA GLY A 197 9.05 0.78 8.77
C GLY A 197 8.14 0.28 7.67
N ILE A 198 7.20 -0.57 8.05
CA ILE A 198 6.24 -1.24 7.18
C ILE A 198 4.83 -1.14 7.74
N ALA A 199 3.84 -0.98 6.86
CA ALA A 199 2.44 -1.22 7.15
C ALA A 199 2.03 -2.53 6.49
N VAL A 200 1.24 -3.31 7.22
CA VAL A 200 0.84 -4.65 6.82
C VAL A 200 -0.65 -4.88 7.03
N SER A 201 -1.20 -5.78 6.25
CA SER A 201 -2.59 -6.25 6.34
C SER A 201 -2.65 -7.76 6.51
N TYR A 202 -3.81 -8.24 6.97
CA TYR A 202 -4.19 -9.63 6.87
C TYR A 202 -4.52 -10.00 5.42
N ASP A 203 -4.71 -11.28 5.13
CA ASP A 203 -5.10 -11.80 3.81
C ASP A 203 -6.45 -11.25 3.32
N ASN A 204 -7.32 -10.86 4.26
CA ASN A 204 -8.60 -10.23 3.98
C ASN A 204 -8.51 -8.72 3.70
N GLY A 205 -7.29 -8.14 3.70
CA GLY A 205 -7.04 -6.72 3.49
C GLY A 205 -7.31 -5.83 4.70
N GLU A 206 -7.68 -6.39 5.87
CA GLU A 206 -7.77 -5.62 7.10
C GLU A 206 -6.38 -5.21 7.58
N PHE A 207 -6.28 -3.98 8.07
CA PHE A 207 -5.03 -3.47 8.63
C PHE A 207 -4.58 -4.31 9.83
N ALA A 208 -3.41 -4.91 9.72
CA ALA A 208 -2.84 -5.79 10.74
C ALA A 208 -1.84 -5.09 11.66
N GLY A 209 -1.26 -3.97 11.22
CA GLY A 209 -0.34 -3.22 12.05
C GLY A 209 0.70 -2.42 11.29
N MET A 210 1.51 -1.70 12.08
CA MET A 210 2.71 -1.00 11.64
C MET A 210 3.89 -1.49 12.47
N PHE A 211 5.00 -1.76 11.79
CA PHE A 211 6.21 -2.26 12.42
C PHE A 211 7.41 -1.44 11.98
N ARG A 212 8.39 -1.31 12.89
CA ARG A 212 9.64 -0.61 12.62
C ARG A 212 10.81 -1.52 12.90
N GLY A 213 11.74 -1.60 11.94
CA GLY A 213 12.98 -2.32 12.07
C GLY A 213 14.11 -1.42 12.58
N ASP A 214 14.93 -1.95 13.48
CA ASP A 214 16.15 -1.30 13.89
C ASP A 214 17.27 -1.56 12.87
N LEU A 215 18.13 -0.56 12.66
CA LEU A 215 19.19 -0.62 11.68
C LEU A 215 20.30 -1.59 12.14
N LEU A 216 20.42 -2.75 11.46
CA LEU A 216 21.47 -3.74 11.75
C LEU A 216 22.85 -3.33 11.22
N LYS A 217 22.91 -2.75 10.03
CA LYS A 217 24.16 -2.28 9.41
C LYS A 217 23.87 -1.14 8.47
N LYS A 218 24.58 -0.01 8.68
CA LYS A 218 24.75 1.05 7.70
C LYS A 218 26.17 0.94 7.16
N GLN A 219 26.32 0.52 5.91
CA GLN A 219 27.63 0.56 5.26
C GLN A 219 27.66 1.76 4.30
N PRO A 220 28.60 2.69 4.44
CA PRO A 220 28.87 3.66 3.40
C PRO A 220 29.42 2.90 2.19
N VAL A 221 28.77 3.03 1.04
CA VAL A 221 29.16 2.30 -0.18
C VAL A 221 30.14 3.14 -1.01
N SER A 222 30.02 4.47 -0.97
CA SER A 222 31.01 5.39 -1.59
C SER A 222 30.83 6.82 -1.11
N GLU A 223 31.90 7.62 -1.16
CA GLU A 223 31.86 9.08 -1.00
C GLU A 223 31.97 9.72 -2.38
N ILE A 224 30.89 10.25 -2.91
CA ILE A 224 30.92 11.13 -4.07
C ILE A 224 30.47 12.50 -3.60
N ALA A 225 31.42 13.47 -3.61
CA ALA A 225 31.25 14.88 -3.29
C ALA A 225 29.89 15.30 -2.73
N GLU A 226 29.77 15.52 -1.43
CA GLU A 226 28.60 16.01 -0.68
C GLU A 226 27.43 15.04 -0.48
N GLU A 227 27.27 13.97 -1.27
CA GLU A 227 26.25 12.94 -1.10
C GLU A 227 26.93 11.60 -0.79
N LYS A 228 26.53 10.97 0.33
CA LYS A 228 27.01 9.63 0.70
C LYS A 228 26.00 8.59 0.28
N GLU A 229 26.41 7.66 -0.57
CA GLU A 229 25.62 6.48 -0.85
C GLU A 229 25.61 5.54 0.37
N PHE A 230 24.46 4.95 0.65
CA PHE A 230 24.29 3.97 1.72
C PHE A 230 23.55 2.73 1.24
N GLU A 231 23.87 1.61 1.86
CA GLU A 231 23.06 0.41 1.88
C GLU A 231 22.70 0.12 3.34
N ALA A 232 21.42 0.00 3.62
CA ALA A 232 20.90 -0.37 4.92
C ALA A 232 20.16 -1.70 4.82
N VAL A 233 20.38 -2.59 5.77
CA VAL A 233 19.77 -3.92 5.82
C VAL A 233 19.01 -4.05 7.12
N TYR A 234 17.77 -4.54 7.03
CA TYR A 234 16.86 -4.74 8.15
C TYR A 234 16.35 -6.18 8.13
N GLN A 235 16.53 -6.87 9.26
CA GLN A 235 16.03 -8.23 9.42
C GLN A 235 14.59 -8.18 9.93
N LEU A 236 13.66 -8.90 9.30
CA LEU A 236 12.24 -8.86 9.67
C LEU A 236 12.00 -9.29 11.12
N SER A 237 12.77 -10.26 11.63
CA SER A 237 12.69 -10.72 13.02
C SER A 237 12.97 -9.63 14.06
N ASP A 238 13.64 -8.55 13.68
CA ASP A 238 13.99 -7.43 14.56
C ASP A 238 12.95 -6.32 14.55
N PHE A 239 11.89 -6.48 13.75
CA PHE A 239 10.82 -5.50 13.67
C PHE A 239 9.93 -5.54 14.90
N THR A 240 9.70 -4.39 15.47
CA THR A 240 8.81 -4.18 16.61
C THR A 240 7.62 -3.32 16.22
N VAL A 241 6.51 -3.45 16.94
CA VAL A 241 5.32 -2.61 16.72
C VAL A 241 5.71 -1.13 16.79
N ASP A 242 5.35 -0.37 15.77
CA ASP A 242 5.66 1.06 15.72
C ASP A 242 4.96 1.81 16.85
N PRO A 243 5.66 2.71 17.55
CA PRO A 243 5.08 3.50 18.64
C PRO A 243 3.81 4.27 18.29
N CYS A 244 3.61 4.62 17.02
CA CYS A 244 2.41 5.35 16.57
C CYS A 244 1.12 4.56 16.73
N VAL A 245 1.18 3.22 16.78
CA VAL A 245 0.00 2.35 16.85
C VAL A 245 -0.12 1.59 18.17
N ARG A 246 0.82 1.79 19.11
CA ARG A 246 0.84 1.08 20.41
C ARG A 246 -0.45 1.18 21.21
N GLU A 247 -1.14 2.32 21.14
CA GLU A 247 -2.41 2.51 21.87
C GLU A 247 -3.55 1.62 21.35
N LYS A 248 -3.41 1.01 20.17
CA LYS A 248 -4.38 0.09 19.54
C LYS A 248 -3.91 -1.36 19.53
N GLN A 249 -2.86 -1.69 20.28
CA GLN A 249 -2.07 -2.91 20.15
C GLN A 249 -2.86 -4.21 20.45
N ASP A 250 -3.92 -4.15 21.25
CA ASP A 250 -4.69 -5.36 21.64
C ASP A 250 -5.46 -6.00 20.46
N SER A 251 -5.70 -5.25 19.38
CA SER A 251 -6.39 -5.71 18.18
C SER A 251 -5.49 -5.94 16.97
N LEU A 252 -4.17 -5.70 17.10
CA LEU A 252 -3.22 -5.76 16.00
C LEU A 252 -2.28 -6.97 16.14
N ALA A 253 -1.67 -7.37 15.03
CA ALA A 253 -0.66 -8.41 15.02
C ALA A 253 0.56 -8.01 15.87
N ARG A 254 1.19 -8.98 16.51
CA ARG A 254 2.38 -8.78 17.35
C ARG A 254 3.68 -8.87 16.57
N THR A 255 3.66 -9.62 15.47
CA THR A 255 4.78 -9.81 14.54
C THR A 255 4.30 -9.64 13.11
N PRO A 256 5.17 -9.22 12.18
CA PRO A 256 4.78 -9.05 10.78
C PRO A 256 4.81 -10.35 9.95
N ASP A 257 5.23 -11.47 10.51
CA ASP A 257 5.34 -12.75 9.79
C ASP A 257 4.00 -13.25 9.29
N GLY A 258 3.95 -13.71 8.04
CA GLY A 258 2.75 -14.22 7.39
C GLY A 258 1.75 -13.15 6.97
N LEU A 259 2.04 -11.87 7.24
CA LEU A 259 1.20 -10.75 6.86
C LEU A 259 1.58 -10.22 5.46
N TYR A 260 0.67 -9.46 4.87
CA TYR A 260 0.84 -8.87 3.56
C TYR A 260 1.39 -7.45 3.65
N LEU A 261 2.40 -7.16 2.86
CA LEU A 261 3.11 -5.89 2.85
C LEU A 261 2.38 -4.87 1.97
N ASP A 262 1.82 -3.82 2.59
CA ASP A 262 1.08 -2.79 1.87
C ASP A 262 1.96 -1.61 1.48
N ARG A 263 2.80 -1.17 2.41
CA ARG A 263 3.55 0.07 2.29
C ARG A 263 4.80 0.04 3.13
N LEU A 264 5.84 0.75 2.66
CA LEU A 264 7.00 1.06 3.48
C LEU A 264 7.13 2.57 3.67
N TRP A 265 7.78 2.96 4.77
CA TRP A 265 8.26 4.31 4.98
C TRP A 265 9.70 4.31 5.45
N ILE A 266 10.43 5.31 5.01
CA ILE A 266 11.84 5.48 5.32
C ILE A 266 12.02 6.92 5.75
N PHE A 267 12.68 7.14 6.88
CA PHE A 267 12.83 8.47 7.43
C PHE A 267 14.13 8.66 8.20
N THR A 268 14.48 9.92 8.41
CA THR A 268 15.53 10.35 9.33
C THR A 268 14.93 11.34 10.33
N ASP A 269 15.44 11.34 11.55
CA ASP A 269 14.96 12.16 12.67
C ASP A 269 15.74 13.47 12.86
N THR A 270 16.51 13.84 11.86
CA THR A 270 17.25 15.11 11.90
C THR A 270 16.32 16.27 11.60
N GLY A 271 16.29 17.28 12.49
CA GLY A 271 15.52 18.52 12.33
C GLY A 271 15.94 19.41 11.14
N ARG A 272 16.82 18.90 10.27
CA ARG A 272 17.25 19.50 9.01
C ARG A 272 17.01 18.49 7.90
N SER A 273 16.82 18.97 6.67
CA SER A 273 16.72 18.10 5.51
C SER A 273 18.02 17.26 5.40
N SER A 274 17.91 15.96 5.72
CA SER A 274 19.02 15.00 5.60
C SER A 274 19.43 14.74 4.16
N GLY A 275 18.67 15.26 3.19
CA GLY A 275 18.88 14.95 1.78
C GLY A 275 18.55 13.50 1.42
N LEU A 276 17.83 12.77 2.28
CA LEU A 276 17.49 11.37 2.07
C LEU A 276 16.81 11.16 0.72
N MET A 277 17.43 10.34 -0.10
CA MET A 277 16.92 9.85 -1.37
C MET A 277 17.09 8.34 -1.42
N VAL A 278 16.01 7.63 -1.71
CA VAL A 278 16.03 6.17 -1.87
C VAL A 278 15.79 5.84 -3.33
N HIS A 279 16.65 5.01 -3.91
CA HIS A 279 16.56 4.58 -5.30
C HIS A 279 16.23 3.08 -5.43
N GLU A 280 16.38 2.29 -4.38
CA GLU A 280 16.02 0.89 -4.37
C GLU A 280 15.60 0.43 -2.98
N VAL A 281 14.55 -0.36 -2.93
CA VAL A 281 14.19 -1.19 -1.77
C VAL A 281 13.88 -2.58 -2.29
N GLU A 282 14.42 -3.58 -1.63
CA GLU A 282 14.25 -4.99 -2.00
C GLU A 282 13.87 -5.80 -0.76
N LEU A 283 12.82 -6.61 -0.87
CA LEU A 283 12.47 -7.64 0.10
C LEU A 283 13.03 -8.96 -0.41
N ILE A 284 13.87 -9.58 0.37
CA ILE A 284 14.52 -10.86 0.08
C ILE A 284 13.98 -11.89 1.07
N PRO A 285 13.35 -12.98 0.59
CA PRO A 285 12.86 -14.03 1.50
C PRO A 285 14.02 -14.66 2.27
N GLY A 286 13.78 -15.04 3.51
CA GLY A 286 14.73 -15.82 4.29
C GLY A 286 14.84 -17.24 3.72
N GLU A 287 16.04 -17.83 3.80
CA GLU A 287 16.21 -19.25 3.51
C GLU A 287 15.45 -20.08 4.56
N ILE A 288 14.57 -20.95 4.11
CA ILE A 288 13.96 -21.99 4.95
C ILE A 288 15.08 -23.01 5.22
N ARG A 289 15.64 -22.97 6.41
CA ARG A 289 16.62 -23.99 6.86
C ARG A 289 15.91 -25.27 7.29
#